data_1679c0c858d07ea7eed8bee4ad5a5af8
#
_entry.id   1679c0c858d07ea7eed8bee4ad5a5af8
#
_cell.length_a   1.000
_cell.length_b   1.000
_cell.length_c   1.000
_cell.angle_alpha   90.00
_cell.angle_beta   90.00
_cell.angle_gamma   90.00
#
_symmetry.space_group_name_H-M   'P 1'
#
loop_
_entity.id
_entity.type
_entity.pdbx_description
1 polymer ?
#
loop_
_entity_poly.entity_id
_entity_poly.type
_entity_poly.pdbx_seq_one_letter_code
_entity_poly.pdbx_strand_id
1 'polypeptide(L)'
;FDRQNTLLTAAVLEGGSRLEKEASESETVKKGQIYKEWTSLPFEMSDVKHMKWQSGKLKVKKKNGTFSISFQRKKDCEYYFRLSGLELQDPHRNTAWANVSLGDVSKSFLISDRTYDFYFGRKDYVVNLGSPPDEQAGRTETVSFRINGPAAYRLENIELAEVPMEGLARKVAERNQESLRGVEIITNGLTGSLKLYREKILCLAVPYKTGYTLLVDGRKTETGRINKM
;
A
#
# COMPACT_ATOMS: atom_id res chain seq x y z
N PHE A 1 -5.45 -3.00 2.01
CA PHE A 1 -5.86 -3.90 0.90
C PHE A 1 -7.22 -3.52 0.34
N ASP A 2 -8.26 -3.45 1.16
CA ASP A 2 -9.61 -3.08 0.70
C ASP A 2 -9.64 -1.76 -0.05
N ARG A 3 -8.84 -0.79 0.41
CA ARG A 3 -8.71 0.50 -0.27
C ARG A 3 -8.07 0.40 -1.65
N GLN A 4 -7.02 -0.40 -1.81
CA GLN A 4 -6.38 -0.62 -3.12
C GLN A 4 -7.33 -1.35 -4.08
N ASN A 5 -8.02 -2.37 -3.60
CA ASN A 5 -9.04 -3.06 -4.39
C ASN A 5 -10.15 -2.11 -4.82
N THR A 6 -10.61 -1.24 -3.95
CA THR A 6 -11.62 -0.22 -4.28
C THR A 6 -11.13 0.73 -5.37
N LEU A 7 -9.90 1.24 -5.26
CA LEU A 7 -9.31 2.15 -6.25
C LEU A 7 -9.15 1.50 -7.64
N LEU A 8 -8.96 0.18 -7.68
CA LEU A 8 -8.86 -0.56 -8.94
C LEU A 8 -10.24 -0.91 -9.54
N THR A 9 -11.30 -0.89 -8.76
CA THR A 9 -12.65 -1.34 -9.18
C THR A 9 -13.68 -0.23 -9.22
N ALA A 10 -13.53 0.82 -8.40
CA ALA A 10 -14.49 1.90 -8.26
C ALA A 10 -13.82 3.21 -7.85
N ALA A 11 -14.45 4.32 -8.19
CA ALA A 11 -14.15 5.61 -7.61
C ALA A 11 -14.94 5.81 -6.32
N VAL A 12 -14.31 6.39 -5.31
CA VAL A 12 -14.98 6.80 -4.06
C VAL A 12 -15.35 8.27 -4.18
N LEU A 13 -16.62 8.57 -4.34
CA LEU A 13 -17.14 9.93 -4.44
C LEU A 13 -17.33 10.54 -3.04
N GLU A 14 -17.16 11.85 -2.92
CA GLU A 14 -17.57 12.57 -1.71
C GLU A 14 -19.10 12.69 -1.66
N GLY A 15 -19.66 12.43 -0.47
CA GLY A 15 -21.11 12.43 -0.27
C GLY A 15 -21.79 13.74 -0.67
N GLY A 16 -22.97 13.63 -1.28
CA GLY A 16 -23.82 14.76 -1.65
C GLY A 16 -23.52 15.39 -3.01
N SER A 17 -22.58 14.89 -3.78
CA SER A 17 -22.35 15.37 -5.15
C SER A 17 -23.40 14.85 -6.14
N ARG A 18 -23.67 15.61 -7.20
CA ARG A 18 -24.54 15.15 -8.31
C ARG A 18 -24.02 13.83 -8.91
N LEU A 19 -22.69 13.71 -9.05
CA LEU A 19 -22.03 12.50 -9.55
C LEU A 19 -22.31 11.27 -8.69
N GLU A 20 -22.49 11.43 -7.37
CA GLU A 20 -22.87 10.33 -6.48
C GLU A 20 -24.28 9.82 -6.78
N LYS A 21 -25.24 10.72 -7.05
CA LYS A 21 -26.62 10.33 -7.41
C LYS A 21 -26.63 9.57 -8.74
N GLU A 22 -25.94 10.07 -9.74
CA GLU A 22 -25.84 9.43 -11.05
C GLU A 22 -25.11 8.07 -10.96
N ALA A 23 -24.07 7.96 -10.13
CA ALA A 23 -23.36 6.71 -9.90
C ALA A 23 -24.17 5.67 -9.11
N SER A 24 -25.08 6.10 -8.23
CA SER A 24 -25.95 5.20 -7.47
C SER A 24 -27.10 4.59 -8.31
N GLU A 25 -27.45 5.25 -9.40
CA GLU A 25 -28.47 4.78 -10.37
C GLU A 25 -27.87 3.85 -11.44
N SER A 26 -26.55 3.90 -11.65
CA SER A 26 -25.87 2.96 -12.51
C SER A 26 -25.67 1.61 -11.77
N GLU A 27 -25.96 0.49 -12.46
CA GLU A 27 -25.86 -0.88 -11.95
C GLU A 27 -24.71 -1.05 -10.97
N THR A 28 -25.04 -1.58 -9.79
CA THR A 28 -24.09 -1.93 -8.73
C THR A 28 -22.97 -2.75 -9.35
N VAL A 29 -21.82 -2.10 -9.56
CA VAL A 29 -20.62 -2.80 -10.00
C VAL A 29 -20.34 -3.86 -8.95
N LYS A 30 -20.61 -5.12 -9.27
CA LYS A 30 -20.24 -6.23 -8.40
C LYS A 30 -18.78 -6.02 -8.06
N LYS A 31 -18.47 -5.86 -6.77
CA LYS A 31 -17.10 -5.74 -6.26
C LYS A 31 -16.31 -6.95 -6.76
N GLY A 32 -15.72 -6.82 -7.94
CA GLY A 32 -14.79 -7.81 -8.43
C GLY A 32 -13.52 -7.67 -7.62
N GLN A 33 -13.30 -8.54 -6.65
CA GLN A 33 -12.00 -8.62 -5.99
C GLN A 33 -10.94 -8.88 -7.06
N ILE A 34 -10.04 -7.94 -7.24
CA ILE A 34 -8.90 -8.09 -8.15
C ILE A 34 -7.82 -8.91 -7.46
N TYR A 35 -7.61 -8.68 -6.18
CA TYR A 35 -6.73 -9.46 -5.33
C TYR A 35 -7.54 -10.50 -4.57
N LYS A 36 -7.03 -11.71 -4.48
CA LYS A 36 -7.46 -12.66 -3.47
C LYS A 36 -7.14 -12.10 -2.08
N GLU A 37 -7.75 -12.66 -1.08
CA GLU A 37 -7.53 -12.23 0.29
C GLU A 37 -6.05 -12.37 0.69
N TRP A 38 -5.62 -11.46 1.54
CA TRP A 38 -4.37 -11.53 2.25
C TRP A 38 -4.28 -12.84 3.04
N THR A 39 -3.27 -13.63 2.78
CA THR A 39 -3.04 -14.90 3.46
C THR A 39 -1.79 -14.79 4.32
N SER A 40 -1.97 -14.91 5.63
CA SER A 40 -0.84 -14.98 6.57
C SER A 40 -0.06 -16.27 6.37
N LEU A 41 1.25 -16.15 6.26
CA LEU A 41 2.16 -17.29 6.16
C LEU A 41 2.64 -17.68 7.55
N PRO A 42 2.64 -18.98 7.88
CA PRO A 42 3.32 -19.46 9.08
C PRO A 42 4.83 -19.23 8.92
N PHE A 43 5.48 -18.81 9.97
CA PHE A 43 6.92 -18.60 9.97
C PHE A 43 7.54 -18.86 11.33
N GLU A 44 8.85 -19.12 11.31
CA GLU A 44 9.68 -19.17 12.50
C GLU A 44 10.76 -18.09 12.38
N MET A 45 11.05 -17.43 13.51
CA MET A 45 12.15 -16.47 13.56
C MET A 45 13.46 -17.20 13.76
N SER A 46 14.43 -16.88 12.90
CA SER A 46 15.81 -17.35 12.98
C SER A 46 16.76 -16.16 13.14
N ASP A 47 18.04 -16.44 13.39
CA ASP A 47 19.12 -15.45 13.48
C ASP A 47 18.83 -14.27 14.39
N VAL A 48 18.10 -14.52 15.48
CA VAL A 48 17.73 -13.48 16.45
C VAL A 48 18.97 -12.99 17.19
N LYS A 49 19.37 -11.73 16.92
CA LYS A 49 20.54 -11.12 17.54
C LYS A 49 20.18 -9.83 18.26
N HIS A 50 20.67 -9.71 19.49
CA HIS A 50 20.60 -8.50 20.32
C HIS A 50 19.18 -8.02 20.64
N MET A 51 18.17 -8.85 20.47
CA MET A 51 16.79 -8.51 20.79
C MET A 51 16.06 -9.69 21.46
N LYS A 52 15.00 -9.36 22.19
CA LYS A 52 14.08 -10.33 22.76
C LYS A 52 12.66 -9.79 22.60
N TRP A 53 11.78 -10.59 22.00
CA TRP A 53 10.35 -10.30 21.91
C TRP A 53 9.58 -11.30 22.73
N GLN A 54 8.80 -10.83 23.69
CA GLN A 54 8.01 -11.67 24.57
C GLN A 54 6.82 -10.86 25.11
N SER A 55 5.63 -11.45 25.08
CA SER A 55 4.40 -10.86 25.64
C SER A 55 4.15 -9.41 25.21
N GLY A 56 4.28 -9.13 23.92
CA GLY A 56 4.05 -7.81 23.34
C GLY A 56 5.15 -6.76 23.65
N LYS A 57 6.26 -7.19 24.26
CA LYS A 57 7.42 -6.33 24.55
C LYS A 57 8.62 -6.75 23.73
N LEU A 58 9.18 -5.83 22.98
CA LEU A 58 10.42 -6.01 22.22
C LEU A 58 11.53 -5.19 22.87
N LYS A 59 12.58 -5.86 23.35
CA LYS A 59 13.75 -5.21 23.93
C LYS A 59 14.97 -5.44 23.04
N VAL A 60 15.57 -4.36 22.60
CA VAL A 60 16.83 -4.34 21.84
C VAL A 60 17.96 -3.94 22.78
N LYS A 61 19.01 -4.77 22.87
CA LYS A 61 20.09 -4.60 23.87
C LYS A 61 21.32 -3.86 23.37
N LYS A 62 21.53 -3.83 22.04
CA LYS A 62 22.68 -3.18 21.38
C LYS A 62 22.20 -2.22 20.30
N LYS A 63 23.14 -1.61 19.56
CA LYS A 63 22.89 -0.64 18.49
C LYS A 63 21.80 -1.09 17.51
N ASN A 64 21.77 -2.39 17.18
CA ASN A 64 20.76 -2.98 16.31
C ASN A 64 20.30 -4.33 16.88
N GLY A 65 18.98 -4.57 16.83
CA GLY A 65 18.39 -5.89 16.95
C GLY A 65 18.01 -6.42 15.58
N THR A 66 18.22 -7.70 15.33
CA THR A 66 17.91 -8.34 14.04
C THR A 66 17.24 -9.70 14.24
N PHE A 67 16.42 -10.09 13.28
CA PHE A 67 15.97 -11.46 13.06
C PHE A 67 15.70 -11.72 11.57
N SER A 68 15.57 -12.99 11.23
CA SER A 68 15.22 -13.44 9.88
C SER A 68 13.97 -14.32 9.92
N ILE A 69 13.21 -14.31 8.83
CA ILE A 69 12.05 -15.18 8.61
C ILE A 69 12.25 -15.86 7.27
N SER A 70 12.18 -17.20 7.23
CA SER A 70 12.25 -17.96 6.00
C SER A 70 10.88 -18.50 5.61
N PHE A 71 10.57 -18.48 4.32
CA PHE A 71 9.32 -18.95 3.75
C PHE A 71 9.50 -19.52 2.35
N GLN A 72 8.55 -20.34 1.91
CA GLN A 72 8.52 -20.87 0.55
C GLN A 72 7.81 -19.88 -0.38
N ARG A 73 8.52 -19.49 -1.45
CA ARG A 73 7.99 -18.59 -2.45
C ARG A 73 7.00 -19.29 -3.37
N LYS A 74 5.87 -18.67 -3.64
CA LYS A 74 4.90 -19.09 -4.64
C LYS A 74 4.98 -18.25 -5.90
N LYS A 75 4.54 -18.83 -7.01
CA LYS A 75 4.38 -18.13 -8.27
C LYS A 75 3.25 -17.09 -8.19
N ASP A 76 3.38 -16.00 -8.94
CA ASP A 76 2.35 -14.95 -9.06
C ASP A 76 1.85 -14.43 -7.70
N CYS A 77 2.74 -14.29 -6.72
CA CYS A 77 2.41 -13.74 -5.40
C CYS A 77 3.24 -12.51 -5.09
N GLU A 78 2.62 -11.54 -4.45
CA GLU A 78 3.24 -10.39 -3.82
C GLU A 78 3.32 -10.59 -2.31
N TYR A 79 4.42 -10.16 -1.68
CA TYR A 79 4.67 -10.41 -0.27
C TYR A 79 4.64 -9.13 0.53
N TYR A 80 4.14 -9.24 1.76
CA TYR A 80 4.01 -8.14 2.69
C TYR A 80 4.50 -8.53 4.07
N PHE A 81 5.25 -7.64 4.68
CA PHE A 81 5.64 -7.75 6.08
C PHE A 81 4.88 -6.71 6.90
N ARG A 82 4.21 -7.15 7.94
CA ARG A 82 3.41 -6.29 8.81
C ARG A 82 3.88 -6.36 10.25
N LEU A 83 3.95 -5.20 10.87
CA LEU A 83 4.15 -5.02 12.31
C LEU A 83 2.92 -4.31 12.85
N SER A 84 2.29 -4.86 13.87
CA SER A 84 1.11 -4.27 14.52
C SER A 84 1.43 -3.86 15.94
N GLY A 85 0.92 -2.70 16.36
CA GLY A 85 1.13 -2.14 17.68
C GLY A 85 2.58 -1.80 17.99
N LEU A 86 3.40 -1.46 16.98
CA LEU A 86 4.80 -1.09 17.18
C LEU A 86 4.91 0.34 17.69
N GLU A 87 5.32 0.49 18.92
CA GLU A 87 5.52 1.78 19.60
C GLU A 87 6.89 1.83 20.30
N LEU A 88 7.59 2.92 20.13
CA LEU A 88 8.82 3.20 20.90
C LEU A 88 8.45 3.50 22.36
N GLN A 89 9.13 2.84 23.29
CA GLN A 89 8.88 2.92 24.74
C GLN A 89 10.18 3.28 25.47
N ASP A 90 10.95 4.22 24.93
CA ASP A 90 12.24 4.60 25.46
C ASP A 90 12.17 6.03 25.99
N PRO A 91 12.47 6.28 27.28
CA PRO A 91 12.38 7.61 27.86
C PRO A 91 13.46 8.60 27.35
N HIS A 92 14.49 8.09 26.69
CA HIS A 92 15.63 8.89 26.20
C HIS A 92 15.64 9.04 24.67
N ARG A 93 14.63 8.50 23.98
CA ARG A 93 14.52 8.55 22.52
C ARG A 93 13.10 8.77 22.09
N ASN A 94 12.90 9.68 21.17
CA ASN A 94 11.61 9.90 20.53
C ASN A 94 11.51 9.31 19.12
N THR A 95 12.60 8.80 18.58
CA THR A 95 12.65 8.18 17.25
C THR A 95 13.58 6.97 17.20
N ALA A 96 13.25 6.04 16.33
CA ALA A 96 14.09 4.90 15.94
C ALA A 96 13.82 4.51 14.50
N TRP A 97 14.79 3.87 13.85
CA TRP A 97 14.65 3.34 12.50
C TRP A 97 14.52 1.83 12.53
N ALA A 98 13.64 1.33 11.67
CA ALA A 98 13.59 -0.07 11.33
C ALA A 98 13.75 -0.26 9.83
N ASN A 99 14.25 -1.43 9.44
CA ASN A 99 14.46 -1.84 8.06
C ASN A 99 13.96 -3.27 7.86
N VAL A 100 13.32 -3.51 6.74
CA VAL A 100 12.89 -4.84 6.27
C VAL A 100 13.46 -5.04 4.88
N SER A 101 14.03 -6.19 4.61
CA SER A 101 14.56 -6.53 3.28
C SER A 101 14.24 -7.95 2.87
N LEU A 102 14.05 -8.14 1.55
CA LEU A 102 13.88 -9.41 0.86
C LEU A 102 14.61 -9.32 -0.47
N GLY A 103 15.66 -10.09 -0.66
CA GLY A 103 16.54 -9.96 -1.83
C GLY A 103 17.04 -8.53 -2.01
N ASP A 104 16.83 -7.96 -3.19
CA ASP A 104 17.22 -6.58 -3.52
C ASP A 104 16.25 -5.51 -3.00
N VAL A 105 15.08 -5.92 -2.50
CA VAL A 105 14.10 -5.00 -1.92
C VAL A 105 14.47 -4.68 -0.49
N SER A 106 14.69 -3.40 -0.19
CA SER A 106 14.97 -2.92 1.16
C SER A 106 14.16 -1.66 1.45
N LYS A 107 13.42 -1.66 2.56
CA LYS A 107 12.56 -0.56 2.97
C LYS A 107 12.83 -0.19 4.41
N SER A 108 13.11 1.09 4.63
CA SER A 108 13.29 1.66 5.96
C SER A 108 12.12 2.55 6.34
N PHE A 109 11.77 2.55 7.62
CA PHE A 109 10.73 3.41 8.14
C PHE A 109 11.08 3.93 9.54
N LEU A 110 10.54 5.11 9.86
CA LEU A 110 10.73 5.77 11.14
C LEU A 110 9.63 5.32 12.11
N ILE A 111 10.04 4.98 13.33
CA ILE A 111 9.18 4.75 14.48
C ILE A 111 9.37 5.98 15.38
N SER A 112 8.27 6.62 15.79
CA SER A 112 8.33 7.79 16.66
C SER A 112 7.36 7.65 17.81
N ASP A 113 7.65 8.34 18.91
CA ASP A 113 6.74 8.50 20.04
C ASP A 113 6.02 9.85 20.00
N ARG A 114 5.19 10.12 21.01
CA ARG A 114 4.36 11.33 21.09
C ARG A 114 5.15 12.62 21.28
N THR A 115 6.41 12.55 21.66
CA THR A 115 7.27 13.70 21.92
C THR A 115 8.03 14.17 20.68
N TYR A 116 7.91 13.42 19.59
CA TYR A 116 8.49 13.79 18.30
C TYR A 116 7.59 14.77 17.54
N ASP A 117 8.14 15.86 17.04
CA ASP A 117 7.39 16.95 16.39
C ASP A 117 6.53 16.50 15.20
N PHE A 118 6.95 15.45 14.49
CA PHE A 118 6.23 14.85 13.36
C PHE A 118 5.58 13.51 13.73
N TYR A 119 5.04 13.40 14.94
CA TYR A 119 4.32 12.20 15.36
C TYR A 119 2.92 12.13 14.77
N PHE A 120 2.62 11.07 14.02
CA PHE A 120 1.34 10.84 13.35
C PHE A 120 0.48 9.74 14.03
N GLY A 121 0.86 9.27 15.18
CA GLY A 121 0.14 8.19 15.88
C GLY A 121 0.25 6.81 15.21
N ARG A 122 1.21 6.63 14.30
CA ARG A 122 1.38 5.38 13.55
C ARG A 122 1.92 4.28 14.45
N LYS A 123 1.19 3.16 14.51
CA LYS A 123 1.56 1.96 15.25
C LYS A 123 1.62 0.71 14.37
N ASP A 124 0.97 0.77 13.22
CA ASP A 124 0.92 -0.32 12.25
C ASP A 124 1.76 0.04 11.03
N TYR A 125 2.66 -0.84 10.67
CA TYR A 125 3.57 -0.70 9.54
C TYR A 125 3.38 -1.89 8.61
N VAL A 126 3.05 -1.60 7.36
CA VAL A 126 2.95 -2.59 6.28
C VAL A 126 4.01 -2.26 5.24
N VAL A 127 4.87 -3.22 4.98
CA VAL A 127 5.97 -3.10 4.03
C VAL A 127 5.71 -4.05 2.87
N ASN A 128 5.56 -3.50 1.67
CA ASN A 128 5.50 -4.28 0.45
C ASN A 128 6.92 -4.74 0.08
N LEU A 129 7.11 -6.04 0.01
CA LEU A 129 8.37 -6.72 -0.33
C LEU A 129 8.48 -7.06 -1.82
N GLY A 130 7.45 -6.72 -2.59
CA GLY A 130 7.39 -6.93 -4.02
C GLY A 130 6.88 -8.30 -4.44
N SER A 131 6.84 -8.48 -5.76
CA SER A 131 6.52 -9.73 -6.42
C SER A 131 7.78 -10.21 -7.13
N PRO A 132 8.46 -11.18 -6.57
CA PRO A 132 9.69 -11.67 -7.14
C PRO A 132 9.46 -12.42 -8.46
N PRO A 133 10.47 -12.49 -9.37
CA PRO A 133 10.34 -13.19 -10.64
C PRO A 133 9.89 -14.64 -10.48
N ASP A 134 9.01 -15.12 -11.36
CA ASP A 134 8.43 -16.46 -11.34
C ASP A 134 9.46 -17.60 -11.37
N GLU A 135 10.62 -17.35 -11.96
CA GLU A 135 11.76 -18.29 -12.01
C GLU A 135 12.27 -18.69 -10.63
N GLN A 136 11.90 -17.94 -9.61
CA GLN A 136 12.29 -18.19 -8.23
C GLN A 136 11.17 -18.89 -7.42
N ALA A 137 10.04 -19.24 -8.05
CA ALA A 137 8.98 -19.99 -7.39
C ALA A 137 9.49 -21.34 -6.85
N GLY A 138 9.03 -21.73 -5.66
CA GLY A 138 9.47 -22.93 -4.96
C GLY A 138 10.78 -22.81 -4.19
N ARG A 139 11.51 -21.69 -4.31
CA ARG A 139 12.72 -21.44 -3.52
C ARG A 139 12.35 -20.94 -2.12
N THR A 140 13.21 -21.26 -1.16
CA THR A 140 13.17 -20.65 0.17
C THR A 140 13.78 -19.25 0.10
N GLU A 141 13.02 -18.29 0.55
CA GLU A 141 13.44 -16.89 0.66
C GLU A 141 13.51 -16.46 2.12
N THR A 142 14.32 -15.44 2.38
CA THR A 142 14.53 -14.95 3.74
C THR A 142 14.28 -13.46 3.82
N VAL A 143 13.27 -13.09 4.62
CA VAL A 143 13.04 -11.70 5.04
C VAL A 143 13.96 -11.39 6.20
N SER A 144 14.74 -10.33 6.10
CA SER A 144 15.56 -9.83 7.19
C SER A 144 14.94 -8.58 7.79
N PHE A 145 14.84 -8.56 9.11
CA PHE A 145 14.39 -7.39 9.88
C PHE A 145 15.51 -6.85 10.74
N ARG A 146 15.63 -5.53 10.79
CA ARG A 146 16.56 -4.81 11.66
C ARG A 146 15.87 -3.62 12.30
N ILE A 147 16.10 -3.41 13.58
CA ILE A 147 15.60 -2.26 14.32
C ILE A 147 16.69 -1.66 15.21
N ASN A 148 16.73 -0.35 15.27
CA ASN A 148 17.74 0.35 16.06
C ASN A 148 17.53 0.18 17.57
N GLY A 149 18.65 0.18 18.31
CA GLY A 149 18.71 0.10 19.77
C GLY A 149 19.93 0.85 20.33
N PRO A 150 20.24 0.67 21.60
CA PRO A 150 19.39 0.01 22.60
C PRO A 150 18.09 0.75 22.81
N ALA A 151 16.97 0.04 22.92
CA ALA A 151 15.65 0.61 23.17
C ALA A 151 14.63 -0.46 23.56
N ALA A 152 13.52 -0.03 24.14
CA ALA A 152 12.34 -0.85 24.39
C ALA A 152 11.21 -0.44 23.45
N TYR A 153 10.43 -1.41 23.00
CA TYR A 153 9.28 -1.22 22.13
C TYR A 153 8.10 -2.05 22.63
N ARG A 154 6.90 -1.56 22.43
CA ARG A 154 5.72 -2.41 22.35
C ARG A 154 5.63 -2.94 20.93
N LEU A 155 5.32 -4.22 20.77
CA LEU A 155 5.09 -4.85 19.47
C LEU A 155 4.10 -5.99 19.67
N GLU A 156 2.89 -5.80 19.20
CA GLU A 156 1.80 -6.74 19.42
C GLU A 156 1.91 -7.96 18.52
N ASN A 157 2.17 -7.75 17.24
CA ASN A 157 2.25 -8.83 16.28
C ASN A 157 3.23 -8.55 15.15
N ILE A 158 3.80 -9.64 14.62
CA ILE A 158 4.58 -9.71 13.39
C ILE A 158 3.85 -10.65 12.44
N GLU A 159 3.69 -10.25 11.20
CA GLU A 159 3.01 -11.04 10.18
C GLU A 159 3.77 -10.97 8.87
N LEU A 160 3.97 -12.12 8.24
CA LEU A 160 4.37 -12.23 6.85
C LEU A 160 3.14 -12.72 6.07
N ALA A 161 2.81 -12.05 4.99
CA ALA A 161 1.63 -12.41 4.21
C ALA A 161 1.92 -12.45 2.72
N GLU A 162 1.15 -13.26 2.02
CA GLU A 162 1.14 -13.33 0.56
C GLU A 162 -0.20 -12.87 -0.01
N VAL A 163 -0.14 -12.29 -1.19
CA VAL A 163 -1.30 -11.90 -1.98
C VAL A 163 -1.13 -12.45 -3.39
N PRO A 164 -1.98 -13.38 -3.82
CA PRO A 164 -1.96 -13.87 -5.19
C PRO A 164 -2.28 -12.76 -6.20
N MET A 165 -1.43 -12.61 -7.20
CA MET A 165 -1.52 -11.59 -8.25
C MET A 165 -2.12 -12.14 -9.55
N GLU A 166 -2.56 -13.39 -9.56
CA GLU A 166 -3.19 -14.05 -10.71
C GLU A 166 -4.35 -13.22 -11.27
N GLY A 167 -4.31 -12.98 -12.57
CA GLY A 167 -5.31 -12.18 -13.25
C GLY A 167 -5.17 -10.67 -13.15
N LEU A 168 -4.21 -10.14 -12.37
CA LEU A 168 -3.96 -8.69 -12.29
C LEU A 168 -3.58 -8.11 -13.65
N ALA A 169 -2.62 -8.73 -14.36
CA ALA A 169 -2.18 -8.27 -15.68
C ALA A 169 -3.34 -8.17 -16.67
N ARG A 170 -4.23 -9.18 -16.70
CA ARG A 170 -5.43 -9.15 -17.52
C ARG A 170 -6.34 -7.98 -17.17
N LYS A 171 -6.64 -7.78 -15.90
CA LYS A 171 -7.50 -6.66 -15.45
C LYS A 171 -6.89 -5.30 -15.73
N VAL A 172 -5.57 -5.15 -15.58
CA VAL A 172 -4.86 -3.94 -15.97
C VAL A 172 -4.99 -3.70 -17.48
N ALA A 173 -4.82 -4.75 -18.31
CA ALA A 173 -4.98 -4.64 -19.75
C ALA A 173 -6.42 -4.26 -20.15
N GLU A 174 -7.43 -4.86 -19.53
CA GLU A 174 -8.85 -4.52 -19.72
C GLU A 174 -9.11 -3.03 -19.38
N ARG A 175 -8.57 -2.55 -18.25
CA ARG A 175 -8.71 -1.14 -17.85
C ARG A 175 -7.98 -0.16 -18.77
N ASN A 176 -6.81 -0.55 -19.26
CA ASN A 176 -6.04 0.28 -20.18
C ASN A 176 -6.73 0.45 -21.53
N GLN A 177 -7.61 -0.44 -21.95
CA GLN A 177 -8.42 -0.26 -23.16
C GLN A 177 -9.34 0.98 -23.07
N GLU A 178 -9.77 1.31 -21.86
CA GLU A 178 -10.67 2.43 -21.57
C GLU A 178 -9.95 3.61 -20.92
N SER A 179 -8.63 3.69 -21.02
CA SER A 179 -7.82 4.78 -20.49
C SER A 179 -7.68 5.93 -21.49
N LEU A 180 -7.34 7.10 -20.96
CA LEU A 180 -7.02 8.28 -21.75
C LEU A 180 -5.78 8.00 -22.62
N ARG A 181 -5.85 8.34 -23.91
CA ARG A 181 -4.78 8.15 -24.89
C ARG A 181 -4.20 9.49 -25.34
N GLY A 182 -2.95 9.47 -25.81
CA GLY A 182 -2.27 10.67 -26.28
C GLY A 182 -2.21 11.74 -25.19
N VAL A 183 -1.89 11.32 -23.96
CA VAL A 183 -1.84 12.25 -22.81
C VAL A 183 -0.64 13.15 -22.96
N GLU A 184 -0.90 14.45 -23.01
CA GLU A 184 0.12 15.49 -22.98
C GLU A 184 -0.04 16.34 -21.73
N ILE A 185 1.04 16.46 -20.96
CA ILE A 185 1.09 17.31 -19.77
C ILE A 185 1.75 18.63 -20.17
N ILE A 186 1.00 19.71 -20.04
CA ILE A 186 1.46 21.07 -20.31
C ILE A 186 1.57 21.85 -19.00
N THR A 187 2.17 23.03 -19.02
CA THR A 187 2.47 23.84 -17.82
C THR A 187 1.26 24.01 -16.88
N ASN A 188 0.05 24.22 -17.44
CA ASN A 188 -1.16 24.50 -16.67
C ASN A 188 -2.30 23.52 -16.98
N GLY A 189 -2.00 22.34 -17.48
CA GLY A 189 -3.07 21.43 -17.85
C GLY A 189 -2.60 20.07 -18.34
N LEU A 190 -3.58 19.30 -18.74
CA LEU A 190 -3.43 17.98 -19.29
C LEU A 190 -4.44 17.83 -20.42
N THR A 191 -4.02 17.30 -21.54
CA THR A 191 -4.89 16.96 -22.68
C THR A 191 -4.78 15.46 -22.98
N GLY A 192 -5.79 14.92 -23.63
CA GLY A 192 -5.80 13.55 -24.07
C GLY A 192 -7.12 13.19 -24.74
N SER A 193 -7.20 12.04 -25.36
CA SER A 193 -8.39 11.54 -26.03
C SER A 193 -8.91 10.25 -25.41
N LEU A 194 -10.22 10.11 -25.39
CA LEU A 194 -10.89 8.93 -24.86
C LEU A 194 -12.05 8.56 -25.79
N LYS A 195 -12.10 7.29 -26.17
CA LYS A 195 -13.24 6.75 -26.93
C LYS A 195 -14.14 5.96 -25.98
N LEU A 196 -15.35 6.44 -25.78
CA LEU A 196 -16.34 5.81 -24.94
C LEU A 196 -17.48 5.21 -25.79
N TYR A 197 -17.93 4.03 -25.40
CA TYR A 197 -19.10 3.36 -25.97
C TYR A 197 -20.34 3.47 -25.10
N ARG A 198 -20.18 4.01 -23.89
CA ARG A 198 -21.23 4.25 -22.90
C ARG A 198 -20.79 5.38 -21.96
N GLU A 199 -21.73 5.96 -21.26
CA GLU A 199 -21.45 6.98 -20.23
C GLU A 199 -20.57 6.41 -19.10
N LYS A 200 -19.55 7.18 -18.70
CA LYS A 200 -18.58 6.79 -17.66
C LYS A 200 -18.06 8.01 -16.91
N ILE A 201 -17.54 7.76 -15.71
CA ILE A 201 -16.83 8.76 -14.92
C ILE A 201 -15.34 8.64 -15.23
N LEU A 202 -14.74 9.72 -15.73
CA LEU A 202 -13.29 9.80 -15.90
C LEU A 202 -12.64 10.18 -14.57
N CYS A 203 -11.77 9.29 -14.07
CA CYS A 203 -10.99 9.51 -12.86
C CYS A 203 -9.55 9.89 -13.23
N LEU A 204 -9.09 11.04 -12.78
CA LEU A 204 -7.71 11.48 -12.96
C LEU A 204 -6.98 11.43 -11.62
N ALA A 205 -5.76 10.87 -11.60
CA ALA A 205 -4.89 10.85 -10.42
C ALA A 205 -4.16 12.19 -10.25
N VAL A 206 -4.93 13.28 -10.20
CA VAL A 206 -4.44 14.66 -10.03
C VAL A 206 -5.02 15.21 -8.73
N PRO A 207 -4.21 15.88 -7.87
CA PRO A 207 -4.74 16.51 -6.67
C PRO A 207 -5.82 17.53 -7.03
N TYR A 208 -7.01 17.40 -6.43
CA TYR A 208 -8.10 18.34 -6.66
C TYR A 208 -7.77 19.70 -6.08
N LYS A 209 -7.88 20.73 -6.91
CA LYS A 209 -7.79 22.14 -6.50
C LYS A 209 -8.94 22.93 -7.09
N THR A 210 -9.45 23.89 -6.34
CA THR A 210 -10.38 24.90 -6.87
C THR A 210 -9.70 25.67 -8.00
N GLY A 211 -10.42 25.88 -9.09
CA GLY A 211 -9.89 26.58 -10.28
C GLY A 211 -9.55 25.68 -11.46
N TYR A 212 -9.54 24.35 -11.30
CA TYR A 212 -9.48 23.48 -12.46
C TYR A 212 -10.78 23.56 -13.28
N THR A 213 -10.62 23.62 -14.59
CA THR A 213 -11.72 23.54 -15.55
C THR A 213 -11.51 22.34 -16.44
N LEU A 214 -12.50 21.47 -16.50
CA LEU A 214 -12.52 20.35 -17.45
C LEU A 214 -13.27 20.77 -18.71
N LEU A 215 -12.67 20.52 -19.85
CA LEU A 215 -13.32 20.67 -21.15
C LEU A 215 -13.39 19.29 -21.81
N VAL A 216 -14.59 18.90 -22.22
CA VAL A 216 -14.83 17.69 -23.03
C VAL A 216 -15.39 18.17 -24.37
N ASP A 217 -14.69 17.88 -25.47
CA ASP A 217 -15.01 18.35 -26.81
C ASP A 217 -15.23 19.86 -26.86
N GLY A 218 -14.37 20.61 -26.14
CA GLY A 218 -14.41 22.06 -26.05
C GLY A 218 -15.51 22.64 -25.16
N ARG A 219 -16.33 21.81 -24.52
CA ARG A 219 -17.41 22.22 -23.60
C ARG A 219 -17.03 22.04 -22.16
N LYS A 220 -17.32 23.03 -21.32
CA LYS A 220 -17.10 22.96 -19.88
C LYS A 220 -17.97 21.87 -19.26
N THR A 221 -17.33 20.99 -18.48
CA THR A 221 -17.98 19.85 -17.85
C THR A 221 -17.75 19.91 -16.34
N GLU A 222 -18.69 19.36 -15.59
CA GLU A 222 -18.62 19.29 -14.12
C GLU A 222 -17.44 18.41 -13.68
N THR A 223 -16.80 18.85 -12.61
CA THR A 223 -15.73 18.10 -11.95
C THR A 223 -16.07 17.89 -10.49
N GLY A 224 -15.69 16.76 -9.93
CA GLY A 224 -15.88 16.44 -8.54
C GLY A 224 -14.61 15.86 -7.92
N ARG A 225 -14.49 16.00 -6.62
CA ARG A 225 -13.41 15.39 -5.84
C ARG A 225 -13.74 13.92 -5.58
N ILE A 226 -12.75 13.06 -5.82
CA ILE A 226 -12.87 11.63 -5.59
C ILE A 226 -11.67 11.11 -4.80
N ASN A 227 -11.84 9.99 -4.10
CA ASN A 227 -10.76 9.30 -3.38
C ASN A 227 -9.99 10.18 -2.38
N LYS A 228 -10.58 11.28 -1.92
CA LYS A 228 -9.94 12.30 -1.05
C LYS A 228 -8.69 12.94 -1.67
N MET A 229 -8.61 13.02 -2.98
CA MET A 229 -7.54 13.69 -3.73
C MET A 229 -8.01 15.01 -4.33
#